data_75131f5516abf06792fd1875738d1779
#
_entry.id   75131f5516abf06792fd1875738d1779
#
_cell.length_a   1.000
_cell.length_b   1.000
_cell.length_c   1.000
_cell.angle_alpha   90.00
_cell.angle_beta   90.00
_cell.angle_gamma   90.00
#
_symmetry.space_group_name_H-M   'P 1'
#
loop_
_entity.id
_entity.type
_entity.pdbx_description
1 polymer ?
#
loop_
_entity_poly.entity_id
_entity_poly.type
_entity_poly.pdbx_seq_one_letter_code
_entity_poly.pdbx_strand_id
1 'polypeptide(L)'
;MVALGIVAILILINSNRRYNKKAKEEKKDDKIFSEIVTTDDKERAWALLKGHVEGNIFSELEFVEGAYTDFLEGFINEDRRTLTKLYRTIRNEKEFFKTKRRKEITGLKKVDTVVAVQAGTWFHIATNNTSQLIYSLRRVLEPCKDHIDNNFNPLPQDCIEEIRPLAAKLTDLIEKEMNLVKTSVDLSAHLKEISAYKKEVSAAMERHINRMRSEQDSSNLNIYIIYQSILQETWQMADTLKHLARAVDKLKSL
;
A
#
# COMPACT_ATOMS: atom_id res chain seq x y z
N MET A 1 -18.96 24.89 22.83
CA MET A 1 -18.42 25.68 21.71
C MET A 1 -16.87 25.70 21.67
N VAL A 2 -16.15 25.87 22.79
CA VAL A 2 -14.67 25.92 22.84
C VAL A 2 -14.01 24.60 22.38
N ALA A 3 -14.55 23.44 22.76
CA ALA A 3 -14.00 22.13 22.39
C ALA A 3 -14.05 21.85 20.85
N LEU A 4 -15.11 22.29 20.18
CA LEU A 4 -15.24 22.16 18.73
C LEU A 4 -14.22 23.04 17.98
N GLY A 5 -13.88 24.22 18.52
CA GLY A 5 -12.86 25.10 17.98
C GLY A 5 -11.47 24.50 18.07
N ILE A 6 -11.14 23.87 19.20
CA ILE A 6 -9.83 23.21 19.41
C ILE A 6 -9.66 22.02 18.46
N VAL A 7 -10.67 21.18 18.27
CA VAL A 7 -10.64 20.05 17.34
C VAL A 7 -10.47 20.53 15.90
N ALA A 8 -11.18 21.59 15.48
CA ALA A 8 -11.03 22.17 14.15
C ALA A 8 -9.61 22.73 13.91
N ILE A 9 -9.02 23.41 14.91
CA ILE A 9 -7.63 23.93 14.85
C ILE A 9 -6.64 22.77 14.75
N LEU A 10 -6.78 21.71 15.53
CA LEU A 10 -5.89 20.54 15.48
C LEU A 10 -5.97 19.83 14.13
N ILE A 11 -7.16 19.72 13.53
CA ILE A 11 -7.34 19.15 12.18
C ILE A 11 -6.67 20.03 11.13
N LEU A 12 -6.79 21.35 11.21
CA LEU A 12 -6.14 22.29 10.29
C LEU A 12 -4.62 22.26 10.43
N ILE A 13 -4.09 22.19 11.64
CA ILE A 13 -2.64 22.09 11.91
C ILE A 13 -2.09 20.78 11.35
N ASN A 14 -2.79 19.66 11.55
CA ASN A 14 -2.36 18.36 11.07
C ASN A 14 -2.44 18.28 9.54
N SER A 15 -3.49 18.82 8.93
CA SER A 15 -3.62 18.94 7.48
C SER A 15 -2.51 19.80 6.86
N ASN A 16 -2.19 20.93 7.49
CA ASN A 16 -1.15 21.85 7.03
C ASN A 16 0.26 21.25 7.21
N ARG A 17 0.50 20.48 8.28
CA ARG A 17 1.74 19.72 8.47
C ARG A 17 1.94 18.66 7.39
N ARG A 18 0.89 17.89 7.04
CA ARG A 18 0.94 16.89 5.97
C ARG A 18 1.17 17.53 4.60
N TYR A 19 0.48 18.64 4.30
CA TYR A 19 0.68 19.40 3.07
C TYR A 19 2.11 19.93 2.96
N ASN A 20 2.64 20.53 4.02
CA ASN A 20 4.02 21.04 4.06
C ASN A 20 5.06 19.92 4.00
N LYS A 21 4.77 18.72 4.55
CA LYS A 21 5.64 17.54 4.42
C LYS A 21 5.70 17.10 2.96
N LYS A 22 4.55 16.91 2.28
CA LYS A 22 4.50 16.54 0.86
C LYS A 22 5.20 17.56 -0.03
N ALA A 23 4.96 18.85 0.16
CA ALA A 23 5.62 19.90 -0.63
C ALA A 23 7.15 19.94 -0.43
N LYS A 24 7.64 19.57 0.77
CA LYS A 24 9.08 19.42 1.02
C LYS A 24 9.65 18.15 0.34
N GLU A 25 8.89 17.06 0.38
CA GLU A 25 9.27 15.82 -0.28
C GLU A 25 9.33 15.98 -1.80
N GLU A 26 8.34 16.64 -2.41
CA GLU A 26 8.35 16.97 -3.84
C GLU A 26 9.56 17.84 -4.24
N LYS A 27 9.88 18.87 -3.46
CA LYS A 27 11.07 19.71 -3.73
C LYS A 27 12.38 18.93 -3.60
N LYS A 28 12.46 18.00 -2.63
CA LYS A 28 13.64 17.14 -2.45
C LYS A 28 13.75 16.15 -3.63
N ASP A 29 12.64 15.59 -4.03
CA ASP A 29 12.51 14.68 -5.16
C ASP A 29 12.95 15.36 -6.47
N ASP A 30 12.45 16.56 -6.74
CA ASP A 30 12.82 17.36 -7.90
C ASP A 30 14.32 17.71 -7.93
N LYS A 31 14.92 17.98 -6.77
CA LYS A 31 16.36 18.27 -6.66
C LYS A 31 17.19 17.04 -6.99
N ILE A 32 16.87 15.87 -6.41
CA ILE A 32 17.58 14.60 -6.68
C ILE A 32 17.44 14.25 -8.16
N PHE A 33 16.23 14.36 -8.71
CA PHE A 33 15.99 14.05 -10.10
C PHE A 33 16.73 15.01 -11.05
N SER A 34 16.79 16.30 -10.73
CA SER A 34 17.60 17.28 -11.46
C SER A 34 19.08 16.90 -11.48
N GLU A 35 19.61 16.41 -10.37
CA GLU A 35 21.00 15.94 -10.27
C GLU A 35 21.23 14.70 -11.12
N ILE A 36 20.32 13.72 -11.13
CA ILE A 36 20.38 12.53 -11.99
C ILE A 36 20.44 12.93 -13.48
N VAL A 37 19.63 13.90 -13.89
CA VAL A 37 19.53 14.29 -15.30
C VAL A 37 20.73 15.12 -15.76
N THR A 38 21.37 15.89 -14.86
CA THR A 38 22.46 16.81 -15.20
C THR A 38 23.84 16.22 -15.02
N THR A 39 24.02 15.11 -14.28
CA THR A 39 25.32 14.50 -14.11
C THR A 39 25.75 13.74 -15.36
N ASP A 40 27.04 13.85 -15.72
CA ASP A 40 27.69 13.06 -16.76
C ASP A 40 28.31 11.76 -16.20
N ASP A 41 28.39 11.63 -14.88
CA ASP A 41 28.86 10.45 -14.18
C ASP A 41 27.74 9.40 -14.08
N LYS A 42 27.86 8.33 -14.87
CA LYS A 42 26.86 7.26 -14.96
C LYS A 42 26.73 6.43 -13.69
N GLU A 43 27.83 6.22 -12.95
CA GLU A 43 27.80 5.49 -11.68
C GLU A 43 27.08 6.31 -10.60
N ARG A 44 27.37 7.60 -10.54
CA ARG A 44 26.66 8.55 -9.67
C ARG A 44 25.16 8.63 -10.04
N ALA A 45 24.84 8.69 -11.34
CA ALA A 45 23.46 8.68 -11.80
C ALA A 45 22.71 7.43 -11.32
N TRP A 46 23.36 6.26 -11.41
CA TRP A 46 22.80 5.00 -10.93
C TRP A 46 22.59 4.99 -9.42
N ALA A 47 23.59 5.38 -8.64
CA ALA A 47 23.49 5.42 -7.17
C ALA A 47 22.34 6.35 -6.70
N LEU A 48 22.22 7.53 -7.31
CA LEU A 48 21.14 8.47 -7.02
C LEU A 48 19.76 7.91 -7.40
N LEU A 49 19.65 7.31 -8.59
CA LEU A 49 18.39 6.72 -9.07
C LEU A 49 17.97 5.54 -8.20
N LYS A 50 18.89 4.64 -7.84
CA LYS A 50 18.64 3.49 -6.96
C LYS A 50 18.13 3.97 -5.60
N GLY A 51 18.82 4.90 -4.96
CA GLY A 51 18.38 5.45 -3.67
C GLY A 51 17.04 6.18 -3.75
N HIS A 52 16.75 6.85 -4.87
CA HIS A 52 15.46 7.49 -5.11
C HIS A 52 14.33 6.46 -5.24
N VAL A 53 14.53 5.40 -6.00
CA VAL A 53 13.55 4.29 -6.17
C VAL A 53 13.29 3.58 -4.85
N GLU A 54 14.34 3.23 -4.10
CA GLU A 54 14.22 2.61 -2.77
C GLU A 54 13.44 3.50 -1.80
N GLY A 55 13.74 4.81 -1.79
CA GLY A 55 13.01 5.79 -0.98
C GLY A 55 11.54 5.91 -1.35
N ASN A 56 11.21 5.84 -2.64
CA ASN A 56 9.83 5.86 -3.11
C ASN A 56 9.07 4.59 -2.74
N ILE A 57 9.65 3.40 -2.95
CA ILE A 57 9.04 2.13 -2.54
C ILE A 57 8.76 2.14 -1.03
N PHE A 58 9.71 2.61 -0.22
CA PHE A 58 9.54 2.72 1.23
C PHE A 58 8.38 3.64 1.60
N SER A 59 8.31 4.85 1.03
CA SER A 59 7.23 5.81 1.30
C SER A 59 5.85 5.27 0.92
N GLU A 60 5.78 4.54 -0.19
CA GLU A 60 4.51 3.95 -0.64
C GLU A 60 4.08 2.77 0.24
N LEU A 61 5.03 1.97 0.74
CA LEU A 61 4.73 0.90 1.70
C LEU A 61 4.23 1.48 3.04
N GLU A 62 4.85 2.55 3.54
CA GLU A 62 4.40 3.28 4.73
C GLU A 62 2.98 3.84 4.53
N PHE A 63 2.69 4.37 3.34
CA PHE A 63 1.35 4.82 2.97
C PHE A 63 0.35 3.66 2.94
N VAL A 64 0.69 2.54 2.32
CA VAL A 64 -0.19 1.37 2.18
C VAL A 64 -0.52 0.78 3.54
N GLU A 65 0.45 0.65 4.43
CA GLU A 65 0.27 0.15 5.80
C GLU A 65 -0.72 1.00 6.57
N GLY A 66 -0.47 2.32 6.65
CA GLY A 66 -1.37 3.23 7.36
C GLY A 66 -2.77 3.32 6.72
N ALA A 67 -2.84 3.30 5.39
CA ALA A 67 -4.11 3.34 4.67
C ALA A 67 -4.95 2.06 4.84
N TYR A 68 -4.30 0.89 4.92
CA TYR A 68 -5.00 -0.38 5.18
C TYR A 68 -5.56 -0.43 6.60
N THR A 69 -4.80 0.05 7.57
CA THR A 69 -5.24 0.15 8.97
C THR A 69 -6.42 1.12 9.11
N ASP A 70 -6.29 2.34 8.56
CA ASP A 70 -7.36 3.35 8.58
C ASP A 70 -8.63 2.85 7.86
N PHE A 71 -8.46 2.10 6.77
CA PHE A 71 -9.57 1.48 6.03
C PHE A 71 -10.33 0.47 6.90
N LEU A 72 -9.62 -0.48 7.49
CA LEU A 72 -10.26 -1.55 8.23
C LEU A 72 -10.99 -1.02 9.48
N GLU A 73 -10.33 -0.15 10.25
CA GLU A 73 -10.96 0.46 11.43
C GLU A 73 -12.12 1.38 11.04
N GLY A 74 -11.98 2.14 9.95
CA GLY A 74 -13.08 2.97 9.43
C GLY A 74 -14.27 2.15 8.97
N PHE A 75 -14.05 0.99 8.37
CA PHE A 75 -15.12 0.09 7.93
C PHE A 75 -15.81 -0.61 9.10
N ILE A 76 -15.05 -1.19 10.04
CA ILE A 76 -15.56 -1.88 11.22
C ILE A 76 -16.41 -0.93 12.10
N ASN A 77 -15.96 0.32 12.24
CA ASN A 77 -16.64 1.34 13.06
C ASN A 77 -17.66 2.16 12.28
N GLU A 78 -17.96 1.80 11.03
CA GLU A 78 -18.89 2.51 10.13
C GLU A 78 -18.56 4.02 9.99
N ASP A 79 -17.27 4.39 10.10
CA ASP A 79 -16.82 5.79 10.00
C ASP A 79 -16.77 6.26 8.53
N ARG A 80 -17.92 6.70 8.05
CA ARG A 80 -18.10 7.26 6.70
C ARG A 80 -17.12 8.39 6.40
N ARG A 81 -16.79 9.21 7.40
CA ARG A 81 -15.88 10.35 7.22
C ARG A 81 -14.46 9.89 6.95
N THR A 82 -13.98 8.93 7.72
CA THR A 82 -12.63 8.32 7.53
C THR A 82 -12.55 7.66 6.17
N LEU A 83 -13.53 6.83 5.77
CA LEU A 83 -13.53 6.15 4.47
C LEU A 83 -13.58 7.15 3.30
N THR A 84 -14.38 8.20 3.37
CA THR A 84 -14.44 9.24 2.33
C THR A 84 -13.13 10.01 2.19
N LYS A 85 -12.48 10.34 3.32
CA LYS A 85 -11.17 11.00 3.32
C LYS A 85 -10.10 10.08 2.72
N LEU A 86 -10.10 8.82 3.13
CA LEU A 86 -9.15 7.81 2.66
C LEU A 86 -9.28 7.57 1.15
N TYR A 87 -10.51 7.48 0.63
CA TYR A 87 -10.78 7.34 -0.80
C TYR A 87 -10.13 8.47 -1.64
N ARG A 88 -10.29 9.71 -1.17
CA ARG A 88 -9.63 10.87 -1.83
C ARG A 88 -8.11 10.80 -1.73
N THR A 89 -7.59 10.38 -0.58
CA THR A 89 -6.15 10.27 -0.35
C THR A 89 -5.52 9.22 -1.25
N ILE A 90 -6.12 8.02 -1.36
CA ILE A 90 -5.64 6.94 -2.25
C ILE A 90 -5.66 7.38 -3.71
N ARG A 91 -6.70 8.11 -4.14
CA ARG A 91 -6.78 8.64 -5.50
C ARG A 91 -5.63 9.60 -5.81
N ASN A 92 -5.32 10.50 -4.88
CA ASN A 92 -4.23 11.47 -5.03
C ASN A 92 -2.85 10.77 -5.02
N GLU A 93 -2.65 9.77 -4.15
CA GLU A 93 -1.41 9.01 -4.07
C GLU A 93 -1.11 8.26 -5.36
N LYS A 94 -2.12 7.66 -5.97
CA LYS A 94 -2.00 7.01 -7.28
C LYS A 94 -1.45 7.95 -8.36
N GLU A 95 -1.95 9.17 -8.46
CA GLU A 95 -1.47 10.14 -9.46
C GLU A 95 -0.06 10.66 -9.13
N PHE A 96 0.25 10.82 -7.86
CA PHE A 96 1.58 11.18 -7.39
C PHE A 96 2.62 10.10 -7.72
N PHE A 97 2.33 8.84 -7.40
CA PHE A 97 3.19 7.71 -7.72
C PHE A 97 3.44 7.56 -9.23
N LYS A 98 2.41 7.74 -10.04
CA LYS A 98 2.52 7.73 -11.51
C LYS A 98 3.50 8.81 -12.03
N THR A 99 3.50 9.97 -11.39
CA THR A 99 4.43 11.06 -11.74
C THR A 99 5.87 10.72 -11.37
N LYS A 100 6.10 10.18 -10.17
CA LYS A 100 7.41 9.70 -9.73
C LYS A 100 7.97 8.64 -10.68
N ARG A 101 7.16 7.63 -11.01
CA ARG A 101 7.55 6.57 -11.94
C ARG A 101 7.99 7.09 -13.31
N ARG A 102 7.32 8.11 -13.85
CA ARG A 102 7.73 8.73 -15.13
C ARG A 102 9.11 9.38 -15.04
N LYS A 103 9.41 10.08 -13.94
CA LYS A 103 10.72 10.66 -13.67
C LYS A 103 11.79 9.58 -13.62
N GLU A 104 11.55 8.51 -12.88
CA GLU A 104 12.48 7.39 -12.70
C GLU A 104 12.80 6.68 -14.02
N ILE A 105 11.80 6.42 -14.88
CA ILE A 105 12.02 5.88 -16.24
C ILE A 105 12.91 6.82 -17.06
N THR A 106 12.76 8.13 -16.91
CA THR A 106 13.63 9.12 -17.58
C THR A 106 15.05 9.07 -17.00
N GLY A 107 15.19 8.86 -15.68
CA GLY A 107 16.48 8.70 -15.02
C GLY A 107 17.27 7.47 -15.52
N LEU A 108 16.61 6.37 -15.83
CA LEU A 108 17.24 5.16 -16.38
C LEU A 108 17.99 5.43 -17.71
N LYS A 109 17.57 6.44 -18.49
CA LYS A 109 18.26 6.83 -19.73
C LYS A 109 19.64 7.47 -19.51
N LYS A 110 19.93 7.89 -18.27
CA LYS A 110 21.20 8.52 -17.87
C LYS A 110 22.21 7.54 -17.30
N VAL A 111 21.78 6.35 -16.95
CA VAL A 111 22.61 5.27 -16.40
C VAL A 111 23.34 4.54 -17.53
N ASP A 112 24.42 3.81 -17.21
CA ASP A 112 25.07 2.93 -18.17
C ASP A 112 24.09 1.94 -18.80
N THR A 113 24.23 1.69 -20.10
CA THR A 113 23.27 0.89 -20.88
C THR A 113 23.16 -0.54 -20.36
N VAL A 114 24.27 -1.15 -19.93
CA VAL A 114 24.27 -2.53 -19.41
C VAL A 114 23.53 -2.57 -18.06
N VAL A 115 23.83 -1.63 -17.17
CA VAL A 115 23.18 -1.50 -15.87
C VAL A 115 21.69 -1.16 -16.08
N ALA A 116 21.36 -0.25 -16.99
CA ALA A 116 19.97 0.13 -17.28
C ALA A 116 19.14 -1.06 -17.79
N VAL A 117 19.71 -1.95 -18.60
CA VAL A 117 19.03 -3.17 -19.07
C VAL A 117 18.83 -4.18 -17.94
N GLN A 118 19.87 -4.42 -17.13
CA GLN A 118 19.80 -5.36 -16.00
C GLN A 118 18.86 -4.87 -14.90
N ALA A 119 18.99 -3.61 -14.51
CA ALA A 119 18.17 -3.00 -13.46
C ALA A 119 16.75 -2.71 -13.93
N GLY A 120 16.56 -2.34 -15.20
CA GLY A 120 15.27 -1.90 -15.73
C GLY A 120 14.14 -2.90 -15.53
N THR A 121 14.43 -4.19 -15.69
CA THR A 121 13.43 -5.26 -15.45
C THR A 121 12.99 -5.30 -13.99
N TRP A 122 13.93 -5.31 -13.05
CA TRP A 122 13.62 -5.40 -11.61
C TRP A 122 13.00 -4.10 -11.09
N PHE A 123 13.50 -2.95 -11.56
CA PHE A 123 12.88 -1.66 -11.35
C PHE A 123 11.41 -1.65 -11.78
N HIS A 124 11.13 -2.12 -13.00
CA HIS A 124 9.76 -2.16 -13.52
C HIS A 124 8.86 -3.10 -12.69
N ILE A 125 9.37 -4.27 -12.30
CA ILE A 125 8.64 -5.22 -11.46
C ILE A 125 8.37 -4.61 -10.08
N ALA A 126 9.36 -3.98 -9.44
CA ALA A 126 9.20 -3.36 -8.13
C ALA A 126 8.16 -2.23 -8.16
N THR A 127 8.30 -1.27 -9.07
CA THR A 127 7.37 -0.14 -9.17
C THR A 127 5.95 -0.57 -9.58
N ASN A 128 5.82 -1.64 -10.40
CA ASN A 128 4.51 -2.18 -10.74
C ASN A 128 3.83 -2.84 -9.54
N ASN A 129 4.57 -3.65 -8.76
CA ASN A 129 4.01 -4.29 -7.55
C ASN A 129 3.62 -3.25 -6.49
N THR A 130 4.43 -2.21 -6.29
CA THR A 130 4.06 -1.10 -5.41
C THR A 130 2.76 -0.42 -5.85
N SER A 131 2.60 -0.18 -7.16
CA SER A 131 1.33 0.33 -7.70
C SER A 131 0.16 -0.63 -7.46
N GLN A 132 0.37 -1.94 -7.57
CA GLN A 132 -0.68 -2.94 -7.33
C GLN A 132 -1.19 -2.91 -5.89
N LEU A 133 -0.33 -2.64 -4.90
CA LEU A 133 -0.76 -2.47 -3.50
C LEU A 133 -1.75 -1.30 -3.36
N ILE A 134 -1.46 -0.15 -3.99
CA ILE A 134 -2.37 1.01 -4.00
C ILE A 134 -3.69 0.68 -4.71
N TYR A 135 -3.63 -0.09 -5.80
CA TYR A 135 -4.84 -0.54 -6.49
C TYR A 135 -5.67 -1.50 -5.65
N SER A 136 -5.06 -2.42 -4.90
CA SER A 136 -5.76 -3.31 -3.97
C SER A 136 -6.48 -2.52 -2.88
N LEU A 137 -5.83 -1.51 -2.28
CA LEU A 137 -6.48 -0.60 -1.34
C LEU A 137 -7.72 0.07 -1.93
N ARG A 138 -7.65 0.53 -3.17
CA ARG A 138 -8.79 1.14 -3.84
C ARG A 138 -9.92 0.15 -4.07
N ARG A 139 -9.60 -1.07 -4.58
CA ARG A 139 -10.59 -2.10 -4.89
C ARG A 139 -11.36 -2.57 -3.67
N VAL A 140 -10.70 -2.61 -2.50
CA VAL A 140 -11.39 -2.97 -1.25
C VAL A 140 -12.14 -1.80 -0.64
N LEU A 141 -11.61 -0.59 -0.70
CA LEU A 141 -12.22 0.58 -0.08
C LEU A 141 -13.51 1.03 -0.80
N GLU A 142 -13.52 0.99 -2.14
CA GLU A 142 -14.64 1.51 -2.94
C GLU A 142 -15.97 0.80 -2.60
N PRO A 143 -16.09 -0.54 -2.67
CA PRO A 143 -17.31 -1.24 -2.32
C PRO A 143 -17.65 -1.14 -0.82
N CYS A 144 -16.66 -1.11 0.08
CA CYS A 144 -16.88 -0.94 1.51
C CYS A 144 -17.46 0.45 1.85
N LYS A 145 -16.92 1.49 1.20
CA LYS A 145 -17.44 2.84 1.34
C LYS A 145 -18.88 2.94 0.83
N ASP A 146 -19.18 2.39 -0.35
CA ASP A 146 -20.53 2.39 -0.92
C ASP A 146 -21.51 1.62 -0.03
N HIS A 147 -21.07 0.53 0.61
CA HIS A 147 -21.86 -0.22 1.60
C HIS A 147 -22.26 0.65 2.79
N ILE A 148 -21.30 1.38 3.38
CA ILE A 148 -21.58 2.29 4.50
C ILE A 148 -22.44 3.48 4.07
N ASP A 149 -22.21 4.04 2.88
CA ASP A 149 -23.00 5.17 2.37
C ASP A 149 -24.47 4.81 2.15
N ASN A 150 -24.77 3.56 1.83
CA ASN A 150 -26.13 3.05 1.65
C ASN A 150 -26.78 2.50 2.94
N ASN A 151 -26.09 2.61 4.10
CA ASN A 151 -26.58 2.13 5.40
C ASN A 151 -26.99 0.63 5.38
N PHE A 152 -26.19 -0.21 4.75
CA PHE A 152 -26.38 -1.66 4.79
C PHE A 152 -25.94 -2.24 6.15
N ASN A 153 -26.26 -3.52 6.40
CA ASN A 153 -25.97 -4.18 7.66
C ASN A 153 -24.47 -4.11 8.02
N PRO A 154 -24.11 -3.88 9.29
CA PRO A 154 -22.72 -3.87 9.74
C PRO A 154 -22.03 -5.22 9.56
N LEU A 155 -20.70 -5.20 9.56
CA LEU A 155 -19.92 -6.43 9.51
C LEU A 155 -20.21 -7.30 10.75
N PRO A 156 -20.57 -8.59 10.59
CA PRO A 156 -20.81 -9.49 11.71
C PRO A 156 -19.59 -9.63 12.63
N GLN A 157 -19.84 -9.79 13.93
CA GLN A 157 -18.80 -9.81 14.96
C GLN A 157 -17.77 -10.92 14.74
N ASP A 158 -18.18 -12.10 14.30
CA ASP A 158 -17.31 -13.23 13.98
C ASP A 158 -16.38 -12.95 12.77
N CYS A 159 -16.85 -12.16 11.80
CA CYS A 159 -16.03 -11.66 10.70
C CYS A 159 -15.00 -10.62 11.18
N ILE A 160 -15.38 -9.75 12.13
CA ILE A 160 -14.47 -8.77 12.76
C ILE A 160 -13.36 -9.49 13.52
N GLU A 161 -13.72 -10.49 14.33
CA GLU A 161 -12.76 -11.30 15.11
C GLU A 161 -11.79 -12.08 14.21
N GLU A 162 -12.24 -12.51 13.04
CA GLU A 162 -11.41 -13.20 12.06
C GLU A 162 -10.47 -12.26 11.30
N ILE A 163 -10.94 -11.08 10.86
CA ILE A 163 -10.15 -10.19 10.02
C ILE A 163 -9.08 -9.39 10.80
N ARG A 164 -9.33 -9.00 12.05
CA ARG A 164 -8.38 -8.21 12.84
C ARG A 164 -6.99 -8.85 12.96
N PRO A 165 -6.84 -10.12 13.35
CA PRO A 165 -5.53 -10.76 13.42
C PRO A 165 -4.89 -10.93 12.03
N LEU A 166 -5.68 -11.15 10.98
CA LEU A 166 -5.15 -11.21 9.60
C LEU A 166 -4.61 -9.85 9.17
N ALA A 167 -5.33 -8.78 9.47
CA ALA A 167 -4.89 -7.42 9.17
C ALA A 167 -3.60 -7.05 9.91
N ALA A 168 -3.50 -7.35 11.19
CA ALA A 168 -2.29 -7.12 11.97
C ALA A 168 -1.06 -7.86 11.41
N LYS A 169 -1.24 -9.09 10.94
CA LYS A 169 -0.17 -9.84 10.26
C LYS A 169 0.20 -9.24 8.91
N LEU A 170 -0.76 -8.70 8.13
CA LEU A 170 -0.45 -8.04 6.87
C LEU A 170 0.37 -6.77 7.10
N THR A 171 0.02 -5.95 8.08
CA THR A 171 0.81 -4.74 8.43
C THR A 171 2.21 -5.10 8.90
N ASP A 172 2.39 -6.14 9.72
CA ASP A 172 3.72 -6.66 10.10
C ASP A 172 4.54 -7.12 8.88
N LEU A 173 3.92 -7.79 7.90
CA LEU A 173 4.59 -8.16 6.65
C LEU A 173 5.00 -6.95 5.81
N ILE A 174 4.18 -5.88 5.78
CA ILE A 174 4.52 -4.63 5.10
C ILE A 174 5.68 -3.92 5.81
N GLU A 175 5.71 -3.90 7.15
CA GLU A 175 6.83 -3.36 7.92
C GLU A 175 8.14 -4.14 7.65
N LYS A 176 8.08 -5.47 7.56
CA LYS A 176 9.23 -6.29 7.19
C LYS A 176 9.71 -6.01 5.77
N GLU A 177 8.79 -5.77 4.84
CA GLU A 177 9.13 -5.34 3.48
C GLU A 177 9.82 -3.96 3.47
N MET A 178 9.34 -3.00 4.27
CA MET A 178 10.02 -1.71 4.45
C MET A 178 11.44 -1.87 5.01
N ASN A 179 11.64 -2.80 5.92
CA ASN A 179 12.96 -3.14 6.44
C ASN A 179 13.84 -3.80 5.38
N LEU A 180 13.29 -4.66 4.52
CA LEU A 180 14.01 -5.25 3.38
C LEU A 180 14.50 -4.16 2.41
N VAL A 181 13.72 -3.10 2.18
CA VAL A 181 14.14 -1.96 1.34
C VAL A 181 15.33 -1.24 1.95
N LYS A 182 15.38 -1.01 3.27
CA LYS A 182 16.42 -0.23 3.95
C LYS A 182 17.68 -1.03 4.30
N THR A 183 17.51 -2.30 4.68
CA THR A 183 18.57 -3.13 5.27
C THR A 183 18.66 -4.48 4.57
N SER A 184 19.69 -5.25 4.90
CA SER A 184 19.77 -6.65 4.48
C SER A 184 18.96 -7.51 5.44
N VAL A 185 17.86 -8.08 4.96
CA VAL A 185 16.98 -9.01 5.70
C VAL A 185 17.08 -10.38 5.03
N ASP A 186 16.84 -11.45 5.77
CA ASP A 186 16.73 -12.80 5.19
C ASP A 186 15.47 -12.90 4.31
N LEU A 187 15.68 -12.72 3.01
CA LEU A 187 14.61 -12.83 2.01
C LEU A 187 13.90 -14.18 2.09
N SER A 188 14.62 -15.29 2.34
CA SER A 188 14.02 -16.63 2.35
C SER A 188 13.04 -16.78 3.52
N ALA A 189 13.40 -16.27 4.69
CA ALA A 189 12.52 -16.24 5.86
C ALA A 189 11.28 -15.40 5.58
N HIS A 190 11.44 -14.18 5.06
CA HIS A 190 10.33 -13.29 4.72
C HIS A 190 9.36 -13.91 3.70
N LEU A 191 9.87 -14.52 2.63
CA LEU A 191 9.04 -15.21 1.63
C LEU A 191 8.28 -16.41 2.20
N LYS A 192 8.85 -17.12 3.19
CA LYS A 192 8.16 -18.21 3.89
C LYS A 192 7.00 -17.67 4.74
N GLU A 193 7.21 -16.57 5.47
CA GLU A 193 6.18 -15.91 6.26
C GLU A 193 5.01 -15.44 5.40
N ILE A 194 5.29 -14.74 4.28
CA ILE A 194 4.26 -14.34 3.31
C ILE A 194 3.48 -15.57 2.80
N SER A 195 4.19 -16.67 2.49
CA SER A 195 3.55 -17.88 1.98
C SER A 195 2.68 -18.58 3.03
N ALA A 196 3.07 -18.55 4.31
CA ALA A 196 2.27 -19.05 5.43
C ALA A 196 1.01 -18.17 5.62
N TYR A 197 1.19 -16.85 5.63
CA TYR A 197 0.09 -15.90 5.74
C TYR A 197 -0.96 -16.07 4.63
N LYS A 198 -0.53 -16.23 3.37
CA LYS A 198 -1.45 -16.51 2.25
C LYS A 198 -2.31 -17.75 2.48
N LYS A 199 -1.75 -18.82 3.09
CA LYS A 199 -2.52 -20.03 3.44
C LYS A 199 -3.55 -19.73 4.53
N GLU A 200 -3.21 -18.90 5.53
CA GLU A 200 -4.16 -18.50 6.57
C GLU A 200 -5.34 -17.71 5.98
N VAL A 201 -5.06 -16.75 5.10
CA VAL A 201 -6.12 -15.98 4.42
C VAL A 201 -6.97 -16.89 3.52
N SER A 202 -6.36 -17.83 2.78
CA SER A 202 -7.10 -18.82 1.98
C SER A 202 -8.03 -19.68 2.84
N ALA A 203 -7.58 -20.12 4.00
CA ALA A 203 -8.41 -20.87 4.94
C ALA A 203 -9.58 -20.03 5.49
N ALA A 204 -9.35 -18.72 5.74
CA ALA A 204 -10.42 -17.79 6.12
C ALA A 204 -11.46 -17.62 4.99
N MET A 205 -11.01 -17.51 3.74
CA MET A 205 -11.92 -17.49 2.58
C MET A 205 -12.78 -18.74 2.47
N GLU A 206 -12.20 -19.94 2.67
CA GLU A 206 -12.94 -21.20 2.66
C GLU A 206 -13.99 -21.26 3.79
N ARG A 207 -13.62 -20.85 5.02
CA ARG A 207 -14.57 -20.76 6.14
C ARG A 207 -15.71 -19.80 5.81
N HIS A 208 -15.39 -18.67 5.20
CA HIS A 208 -16.38 -17.67 4.84
C HIS A 208 -17.33 -18.16 3.75
N ILE A 209 -16.85 -18.85 2.73
CA ILE A 209 -17.69 -19.50 1.69
C ILE A 209 -18.67 -20.48 2.34
N ASN A 210 -18.23 -21.28 3.32
CA ASN A 210 -19.10 -22.20 4.05
C ASN A 210 -20.13 -21.46 4.91
N ARG A 211 -19.74 -20.31 5.53
CA ARG A 211 -20.66 -19.42 6.24
C ARG A 211 -21.74 -18.88 5.31
N MET A 212 -21.37 -18.35 4.14
CA MET A 212 -22.36 -17.89 3.13
C MET A 212 -23.32 -18.99 2.68
N ARG A 213 -22.87 -20.24 2.54
CA ARG A 213 -23.73 -21.37 2.16
C ARG A 213 -24.73 -21.75 3.24
N SER A 214 -24.41 -21.54 4.50
CA SER A 214 -25.28 -21.82 5.65
C SER A 214 -26.19 -20.65 6.04
N GLU A 215 -25.95 -19.46 5.49
CA GLU A 215 -26.75 -18.26 5.78
C GLU A 215 -28.14 -18.39 5.16
N GLN A 216 -29.17 -18.21 5.98
CA GLN A 216 -30.57 -18.26 5.58
C GLN A 216 -31.19 -16.86 5.40
N ASP A 217 -30.53 -15.84 5.95
CA ASP A 217 -30.98 -14.46 5.86
C ASP A 217 -30.36 -13.75 4.66
N SER A 218 -31.14 -13.52 3.63
CA SER A 218 -30.72 -12.81 2.42
C SER A 218 -30.27 -11.36 2.69
N SER A 219 -30.68 -10.78 3.84
CA SER A 219 -30.27 -9.41 4.22
C SER A 219 -28.76 -9.29 4.49
N ASN A 220 -28.10 -10.39 4.86
CA ASN A 220 -26.67 -10.46 5.15
C ASN A 220 -25.82 -10.74 3.90
N LEU A 221 -26.41 -11.08 2.76
CA LEU A 221 -25.65 -11.48 1.57
C LEU A 221 -24.70 -10.38 1.09
N ASN A 222 -25.14 -9.12 1.10
CA ASN A 222 -24.32 -8.00 0.66
C ASN A 222 -23.06 -7.83 1.52
N ILE A 223 -23.18 -7.88 2.85
CA ILE A 223 -22.02 -7.73 3.74
C ILE A 223 -21.06 -8.92 3.62
N TYR A 224 -21.57 -10.12 3.39
CA TYR A 224 -20.71 -11.29 3.16
C TYR A 224 -19.94 -11.22 1.85
N ILE A 225 -20.54 -10.68 0.77
CA ILE A 225 -19.82 -10.41 -0.49
C ILE A 225 -18.71 -9.39 -0.28
N ILE A 226 -18.99 -8.33 0.50
CA ILE A 226 -17.98 -7.32 0.87
C ILE A 226 -16.84 -7.96 1.67
N TYR A 227 -17.17 -8.78 2.67
CA TYR A 227 -16.15 -9.45 3.47
C TYR A 227 -15.28 -10.40 2.63
N GLN A 228 -15.88 -11.14 1.70
CA GLN A 228 -15.15 -11.97 0.75
C GLN A 228 -14.16 -11.13 -0.08
N SER A 229 -14.58 -9.94 -0.52
CA SER A 229 -13.71 -9.01 -1.26
C SER A 229 -12.55 -8.50 -0.41
N ILE A 230 -12.80 -8.23 0.89
CA ILE A 230 -11.74 -7.84 1.83
C ILE A 230 -10.69 -8.95 1.95
N LEU A 231 -11.10 -10.20 2.16
CA LEU A 231 -10.19 -11.33 2.26
C LEU A 231 -9.40 -11.55 0.97
N GLN A 232 -10.07 -11.45 -0.18
CA GLN A 232 -9.45 -11.61 -1.49
C GLN A 232 -8.38 -10.54 -1.77
N GLU A 233 -8.67 -9.26 -1.50
CA GLU A 233 -7.69 -8.18 -1.69
C GLU A 233 -6.55 -8.26 -0.66
N THR A 234 -6.83 -8.70 0.56
CA THR A 234 -5.80 -8.98 1.58
C THR A 234 -4.84 -10.08 1.12
N TRP A 235 -5.36 -11.16 0.53
CA TRP A 235 -4.55 -12.21 -0.08
C TRP A 235 -3.73 -11.69 -1.26
N GLN A 236 -4.34 -10.87 -2.13
CA GLN A 236 -3.68 -10.28 -3.29
C GLN A 236 -2.56 -9.32 -2.89
N MET A 237 -2.74 -8.55 -1.81
CA MET A 237 -1.68 -7.69 -1.26
C MET A 237 -0.49 -8.53 -0.79
N ALA A 238 -0.72 -9.63 -0.08
CA ALA A 238 0.35 -10.54 0.33
C ALA A 238 1.08 -11.18 -0.86
N ASP A 239 0.37 -11.54 -1.93
CA ASP A 239 1.00 -12.06 -3.15
C ASP A 239 1.86 -11.00 -3.83
N THR A 240 1.37 -9.77 -3.87
CA THR A 240 2.09 -8.62 -4.41
C THR A 240 3.37 -8.32 -3.62
N LEU A 241 3.33 -8.37 -2.27
CA LEU A 241 4.51 -8.25 -1.41
C LEU A 241 5.56 -9.31 -1.72
N LYS A 242 5.16 -10.55 -1.97
CA LYS A 242 6.08 -11.63 -2.35
C LYS A 242 6.86 -11.32 -3.63
N HIS A 243 6.22 -10.71 -4.60
CA HIS A 243 6.86 -10.32 -5.86
C HIS A 243 7.71 -9.06 -5.69
N LEU A 244 7.26 -8.12 -4.87
CA LEU A 244 8.01 -6.90 -4.52
C LEU A 244 9.31 -7.26 -3.80
N ALA A 245 9.27 -8.10 -2.77
CA ALA A 245 10.44 -8.56 -2.02
C ALA A 245 11.55 -9.10 -2.93
N ARG A 246 11.19 -9.95 -3.89
CA ARG A 246 12.15 -10.49 -4.87
C ARG A 246 12.74 -9.41 -5.77
N ALA A 247 11.91 -8.46 -6.20
CA ALA A 247 12.38 -7.39 -7.08
C ALA A 247 13.31 -6.42 -6.34
N VAL A 248 12.99 -6.08 -5.09
CA VAL A 248 13.83 -5.24 -4.22
C VAL A 248 15.18 -5.91 -3.96
N ASP A 249 15.19 -7.20 -3.60
CA ASP A 249 16.42 -7.96 -3.39
C ASP A 249 17.34 -7.93 -4.63
N LYS A 250 16.75 -8.14 -5.82
CA LYS A 250 17.49 -8.07 -7.08
C LYS A 250 18.00 -6.68 -7.41
N LEU A 251 17.21 -5.63 -7.17
CA LEU A 251 17.65 -4.24 -7.33
C LEU A 251 18.82 -3.89 -6.40
N LYS A 252 18.83 -4.42 -5.19
CA LYS A 252 19.88 -4.17 -4.20
C LYS A 252 21.18 -4.89 -4.56
N SER A 253 21.10 -6.02 -5.23
CA SER A 253 22.26 -6.82 -5.64
C SER A 253 22.98 -6.27 -6.90
N LEU A 254 22.42 -5.28 -7.58
CA LEU A 254 23.01 -4.53 -8.70
C LEU A 254 23.72 -3.27 -8.19
#